data_8d0fc63135fb328775764154145a9fdf
#
_entry.id   8d0fc63135fb328775764154145a9fdf
#
_cell.length_a   1.000
_cell.length_b   1.000
_cell.length_c   1.000
_cell.angle_alpha   90.00
_cell.angle_beta   90.00
_cell.angle_gamma   90.00
#
_symmetry.space_group_name_H-M   'P 1'
#
loop_
_entity.id
_entity.type
_entity.pdbx_description
1 polymer ?
#
loop_
_entity_poly.entity_id
_entity_poly.type
_entity_poly.pdbx_seq_one_letter_code
_entity_poly.pdbx_strand_id
1 'polypeptide(L)'
;MNRSLYRAMLAIGAALLGAACASTGAVVSEKEDMLASAGFVSKKADNAARMATLKSLPPHQFATKNINGRTSYLYTDPTVCGCIYVGDQNAYDRYRQNMAARQTATDDQIRAILSSSPLPGESGGL
;
A
#
# COMPACT_ATOMS: atom_id res chain seq x y z
N MET A 1 -46.82 15.70 27.98
CA MET A 1 -45.48 16.03 27.38
C MET A 1 -44.80 14.75 27.06
N ASN A 2 -44.53 14.58 25.78
CA ASN A 2 -44.33 13.25 25.15
C ASN A 2 -42.94 12.67 25.38
N ARG A 3 -42.88 11.63 26.21
CA ARG A 3 -41.74 10.73 26.37
C ARG A 3 -41.44 9.89 25.12
N SER A 4 -42.24 10.03 24.08
CA SER A 4 -42.18 9.22 22.85
C SER A 4 -41.19 9.79 21.80
N LEU A 5 -40.81 11.06 21.88
CA LEU A 5 -39.96 11.71 20.90
C LEU A 5 -38.44 11.56 21.19
N TYR A 6 -38.06 11.16 22.40
CA TYR A 6 -36.64 10.94 22.75
C TYR A 6 -36.10 9.55 22.38
N ARG A 7 -36.98 8.61 21.97
CA ARG A 7 -36.56 7.25 21.57
C ARG A 7 -36.16 7.11 20.12
N ALA A 8 -36.36 8.13 19.28
CA ALA A 8 -36.08 8.10 17.84
C ALA A 8 -34.74 8.73 17.43
N MET A 9 -33.96 9.28 18.38
CA MET A 9 -32.69 9.99 18.04
C MET A 9 -31.42 9.27 18.48
N LEU A 10 -31.49 8.02 18.90
CA LEU A 10 -30.32 7.26 19.39
C LEU A 10 -29.87 6.11 18.48
N ALA A 11 -30.29 6.11 17.20
CA ALA A 11 -29.97 5.03 16.27
C ALA A 11 -29.10 5.42 15.08
N ILE A 12 -28.48 6.60 15.06
CA ILE A 12 -27.62 7.06 13.93
C ILE A 12 -26.24 7.44 14.48
N GLY A 13 -25.49 6.49 15.00
CA GLY A 13 -24.18 6.80 15.57
C GLY A 13 -23.12 5.69 15.52
N ALA A 14 -23.35 4.60 14.80
CA ALA A 14 -22.45 3.44 14.90
C ALA A 14 -21.98 2.85 13.54
N ALA A 15 -21.88 3.61 12.46
CA ALA A 15 -21.55 3.06 11.14
C ALA A 15 -20.31 3.66 10.44
N LEU A 16 -19.40 4.35 11.16
CA LEU A 16 -18.28 5.05 10.52
C LEU A 16 -16.87 4.56 10.94
N LEU A 17 -16.74 3.42 11.61
CA LEU A 17 -15.43 2.91 12.07
C LEU A 17 -14.87 1.75 11.25
N GLY A 18 -15.48 1.37 10.13
CA GLY A 18 -15.05 0.21 9.33
C GLY A 18 -14.11 0.49 8.15
N ALA A 19 -13.86 1.75 7.77
CA ALA A 19 -13.16 2.07 6.52
C ALA A 19 -11.63 2.13 6.63
N ALA A 20 -11.05 2.28 7.83
CA ALA A 20 -9.61 2.49 8.00
C ALA A 20 -8.78 1.20 7.84
N CYS A 21 -9.33 0.01 8.17
CA CYS A 21 -8.59 -1.25 8.05
C CYS A 21 -8.53 -1.80 6.62
N ALA A 22 -9.52 -1.49 5.78
CA ALA A 22 -9.55 -1.91 4.38
C ALA A 22 -8.50 -1.18 3.52
N SER A 23 -8.20 0.09 3.82
CA SER A 23 -7.23 0.90 3.08
C SER A 23 -5.79 0.43 3.28
N THR A 24 -5.40 0.02 4.48
CA THR A 24 -4.05 -0.47 4.77
C THR A 24 -3.77 -1.80 4.07
N GLY A 25 -4.70 -2.75 4.11
CA GLY A 25 -4.59 -4.02 3.39
C GLY A 25 -4.49 -3.85 1.88
N ALA A 26 -5.26 -2.93 1.29
CA ALA A 26 -5.22 -2.64 -0.14
C ALA A 26 -3.86 -2.05 -0.57
N VAL A 27 -3.29 -1.13 0.21
CA VAL A 27 -1.96 -0.54 -0.07
C VAL A 27 -0.86 -1.59 -0.01
N VAL A 28 -0.91 -2.51 0.97
CA VAL A 28 0.06 -3.60 1.08
C VAL A 28 -0.07 -4.55 -0.10
N SER A 29 -1.29 -4.97 -0.46
CA SER A 29 -1.52 -5.86 -1.62
C SER A 29 -1.05 -5.24 -2.93
N GLU A 30 -1.28 -3.95 -3.16
CA GLU A 30 -0.80 -3.25 -4.34
C GLU A 30 0.73 -3.23 -4.41
N LYS A 31 1.41 -3.05 -3.29
CA LYS A 31 2.87 -3.12 -3.22
C LYS A 31 3.38 -4.53 -3.51
N GLU A 32 2.71 -5.56 -3.01
CA GLU A 32 3.02 -6.96 -3.28
C GLU A 32 2.88 -7.32 -4.76
N ASP A 33 1.82 -6.85 -5.41
CA ASP A 33 1.63 -7.01 -6.86
C ASP A 33 2.76 -6.35 -7.66
N MET A 34 3.22 -5.20 -7.23
CA MET A 34 4.36 -4.52 -7.85
C MET A 34 5.68 -5.26 -7.64
N LEU A 35 5.90 -5.84 -6.46
CA LEU A 35 7.06 -6.67 -6.19
C LEU A 35 7.05 -7.92 -7.08
N ALA A 36 5.91 -8.61 -7.18
CA ALA A 36 5.75 -9.77 -8.03
C ALA A 36 5.99 -9.45 -9.51
N SER A 37 5.40 -8.35 -10.01
CA SER A 37 5.59 -7.89 -11.40
C SER A 37 7.04 -7.50 -11.71
N ALA A 38 7.79 -7.03 -10.72
CA ALA A 38 9.20 -6.71 -10.85
C ALA A 38 10.12 -7.96 -10.81
N GLY A 39 9.59 -9.13 -10.47
CA GLY A 39 10.33 -10.38 -10.43
C GLY A 39 10.79 -10.82 -9.05
N PHE A 40 10.23 -10.24 -7.99
CA PHE A 40 10.41 -10.78 -6.64
C PHE A 40 9.63 -12.07 -6.47
N VAL A 41 10.23 -13.02 -5.78
CA VAL A 41 9.60 -14.31 -5.46
C VAL A 41 9.09 -14.29 -4.02
N SER A 42 7.81 -14.50 -3.85
CA SER A 42 7.19 -14.63 -2.52
C SER A 42 7.45 -16.00 -1.92
N LYS A 43 7.85 -16.01 -0.65
CA LYS A 43 8.06 -17.21 0.15
C LYS A 43 7.31 -17.08 1.47
N LYS A 44 6.33 -17.93 1.70
CA LYS A 44 5.65 -17.98 3.00
C LYS A 44 6.63 -18.35 4.13
N ALA A 45 6.43 -17.73 5.28
CA ALA A 45 7.20 -18.06 6.50
C ALA A 45 6.58 -19.29 7.19
N ASP A 46 6.60 -20.43 6.49
CA ASP A 46 6.00 -21.71 6.88
C ASP A 46 6.98 -22.66 7.62
N ASN A 47 8.20 -22.22 7.85
CA ASN A 47 9.20 -22.95 8.62
C ASN A 47 9.96 -22.03 9.59
N ALA A 48 10.67 -22.62 10.55
CA ALA A 48 11.35 -21.90 11.61
C ALA A 48 12.39 -20.89 11.08
N ALA A 49 13.14 -21.22 10.02
CA ALA A 49 14.17 -20.34 9.46
C ALA A 49 13.54 -19.11 8.78
N ARG A 50 12.49 -19.29 7.99
CA ARG A 50 11.77 -18.18 7.35
C ARG A 50 11.01 -17.32 8.37
N MET A 51 10.44 -17.95 9.39
CA MET A 51 9.78 -17.22 10.48
C MET A 51 10.78 -16.37 11.27
N ALA A 52 11.97 -16.89 11.54
CA ALA A 52 13.04 -16.12 12.17
C ALA A 52 13.47 -14.93 11.29
N THR A 53 13.61 -15.11 9.98
CA THR A 53 13.90 -14.02 9.03
C THR A 53 12.78 -12.99 9.00
N LEU A 54 11.51 -13.41 8.93
CA LEU A 54 10.36 -12.53 8.93
C LEU A 54 10.33 -11.62 10.19
N LYS A 55 10.65 -12.18 11.34
CA LYS A 55 10.67 -11.46 12.62
C LYS A 55 11.92 -10.59 12.82
N SER A 56 13.03 -10.90 12.16
CA SER A 56 14.31 -10.19 12.32
C SER A 56 14.42 -8.94 11.43
N LEU A 57 13.61 -8.83 10.40
CA LEU A 57 13.64 -7.73 9.44
C LEU A 57 12.51 -6.72 9.73
N PRO A 58 12.74 -5.43 9.44
CA PRO A 58 11.70 -4.42 9.60
C PRO A 58 10.52 -4.72 8.65
N PRO A 59 9.27 -4.70 9.16
CA PRO A 59 8.10 -4.97 8.33
C PRO A 59 7.90 -3.89 7.28
N HIS A 60 7.43 -4.29 6.09
CA HIS A 60 7.08 -3.40 4.98
C HIS A 60 8.22 -2.51 4.47
N GLN A 61 9.47 -2.92 4.70
CA GLN A 61 10.67 -2.22 4.25
C GLN A 61 11.60 -3.16 3.52
N PHE A 62 12.44 -2.59 2.64
CA PHE A 62 13.51 -3.34 2.01
C PHE A 62 14.70 -3.50 2.95
N ALA A 63 15.24 -4.70 2.97
CA ALA A 63 16.54 -5.03 3.57
C ALA A 63 17.40 -5.72 2.53
N THR A 64 18.70 -5.62 2.68
CA THR A 64 19.66 -6.34 1.83
C THR A 64 20.35 -7.44 2.61
N LYS A 65 20.60 -8.57 1.94
CA LYS A 65 21.33 -9.68 2.48
C LYS A 65 22.24 -10.27 1.41
N ASN A 66 23.47 -10.63 1.77
CA ASN A 66 24.33 -11.40 0.88
C ASN A 66 23.93 -12.89 0.97
N ILE A 67 23.53 -13.46 -0.16
CA ILE A 67 23.19 -14.87 -0.28
C ILE A 67 24.09 -15.46 -1.37
N ASN A 68 24.95 -16.38 -1.02
CA ASN A 68 25.90 -17.04 -1.94
C ASN A 68 26.76 -16.05 -2.75
N GLY A 69 27.26 -14.99 -2.10
CA GLY A 69 28.09 -13.96 -2.72
C GLY A 69 27.33 -12.94 -3.57
N ARG A 70 26.00 -12.99 -3.60
CA ARG A 70 25.14 -12.04 -4.35
C ARG A 70 24.27 -11.23 -3.40
N THR A 71 24.13 -9.95 -3.68
CA THR A 71 23.19 -9.11 -2.95
C THR A 71 21.77 -9.49 -3.32
N SER A 72 21.00 -9.84 -2.32
CA SER A 72 19.56 -10.10 -2.42
C SER A 72 18.79 -9.02 -1.67
N TYR A 73 17.68 -8.58 -2.25
CA TYR A 73 16.75 -7.63 -1.66
C TYR A 73 15.60 -8.40 -1.05
N LEU A 74 15.31 -8.11 0.20
CA LEU A 74 14.25 -8.76 0.98
C LEU A 74 13.21 -7.71 1.35
N TYR A 75 11.94 -8.07 1.21
CA TYR A 75 10.82 -7.30 1.71
C TYR A 75 9.92 -8.22 2.51
N THR A 76 9.57 -7.84 3.73
CA THR A 76 8.74 -8.68 4.60
C THR A 76 7.36 -8.09 4.79
N ASP A 77 6.34 -8.94 4.69
CA ASP A 77 4.99 -8.63 5.10
C ASP A 77 4.49 -9.62 6.16
N PRO A 78 4.55 -9.25 7.44
CA PRO A 78 4.02 -10.07 8.52
C PRO A 78 2.51 -9.96 8.69
N THR A 79 1.84 -9.01 8.04
CA THR A 79 0.46 -8.63 8.36
C THR A 79 -0.57 -9.21 7.41
N VAL A 80 -0.32 -9.22 6.11
CA VAL A 80 -1.26 -9.69 5.09
C VAL A 80 -0.94 -11.11 4.66
N CYS A 81 0.26 -11.35 4.13
CA CYS A 81 0.61 -12.69 3.65
C CYS A 81 1.46 -13.53 4.61
N GLY A 82 2.11 -12.94 5.60
CA GLY A 82 3.10 -13.65 6.43
C GLY A 82 4.25 -14.19 5.58
N CYS A 83 4.75 -13.39 4.65
CA CYS A 83 5.70 -13.82 3.64
C CYS A 83 6.91 -12.89 3.51
N ILE A 84 7.92 -13.41 2.82
CA ILE A 84 9.14 -12.71 2.49
C ILE A 84 9.25 -12.70 0.97
N TYR A 85 9.36 -11.52 0.39
CA TYR A 85 9.67 -11.31 -1.03
C TYR A 85 11.19 -11.24 -1.19
N VAL A 86 11.72 -12.03 -2.09
CA VAL A 86 13.15 -12.11 -2.37
C VAL A 86 13.41 -11.76 -3.82
N GLY A 87 14.27 -10.79 -4.08
CA GLY A 87 14.64 -10.36 -5.42
C GLY A 87 16.13 -10.10 -5.53
N ASP A 88 16.65 -10.18 -6.74
CA ASP A 88 18.00 -9.76 -7.09
C ASP A 88 18.05 -8.25 -7.41
N GLN A 89 19.22 -7.76 -7.81
CA GLN A 89 19.41 -6.37 -8.21
C GLN A 89 18.48 -5.98 -9.38
N ASN A 90 18.32 -6.85 -10.37
CA ASN A 90 17.47 -6.58 -11.54
C ASN A 90 16.00 -6.45 -11.15
N ALA A 91 15.51 -7.29 -10.23
CA ALA A 91 14.17 -7.20 -9.71
C ALA A 91 13.96 -5.88 -8.94
N TYR A 92 14.93 -5.49 -8.12
CA TYR A 92 14.88 -4.24 -7.38
C TYR A 92 14.88 -3.02 -8.29
N ASP A 93 15.70 -3.01 -9.33
CA ASP A 93 15.75 -1.93 -10.31
C ASP A 93 14.42 -1.80 -11.10
N ARG A 94 13.83 -2.92 -11.54
CA ARG A 94 12.50 -2.93 -12.16
C ARG A 94 11.42 -2.42 -11.22
N TYR A 95 11.45 -2.82 -9.96
CA TYR A 95 10.53 -2.30 -8.95
C TYR A 95 10.61 -0.77 -8.85
N ARG A 96 11.82 -0.22 -8.74
CA ARG A 96 12.03 1.24 -8.68
C ARG A 96 11.54 1.95 -9.94
N GLN A 97 11.79 1.39 -11.12
CA GLN A 97 11.30 1.94 -12.40
C GLN A 97 9.76 1.94 -12.44
N ASN A 98 9.12 0.86 -12.03
CA ASN A 98 7.67 0.76 -11.98
C ASN A 98 7.06 1.79 -11.02
N MET A 99 7.69 2.01 -9.87
CA MET A 99 7.28 3.04 -8.90
C MET A 99 7.37 4.44 -9.50
N ALA A 100 8.48 4.77 -10.15
CA ALA A 100 8.69 6.07 -10.78
C ALA A 100 7.66 6.33 -11.89
N ALA A 101 7.39 5.32 -12.74
CA ALA A 101 6.40 5.43 -13.81
C ALA A 101 4.98 5.67 -13.26
N ARG A 102 4.60 5.00 -12.16
CA ARG A 102 3.31 5.23 -11.48
C ARG A 102 3.19 6.64 -10.92
N GLN A 103 4.25 7.14 -10.29
CA GLN A 103 4.24 8.49 -9.75
C GLN A 103 4.07 9.54 -10.84
N THR A 104 4.78 9.40 -11.97
CA THR A 104 4.63 10.28 -13.13
C THR A 104 3.18 10.25 -13.67
N ALA A 105 2.59 9.07 -13.82
CA ALA A 105 1.21 8.94 -14.30
C ALA A 105 0.20 9.61 -13.34
N THR A 106 0.41 9.50 -12.03
CA THR A 106 -0.42 10.15 -11.01
C THR A 106 -0.28 11.68 -11.07
N ASP A 107 0.94 12.19 -11.20
CA ASP A 107 1.21 13.62 -11.32
C ASP A 107 0.57 14.22 -12.58
N ASP A 108 0.62 13.51 -13.70
CA ASP A 108 -0.04 13.93 -14.95
C ASP A 108 -1.57 13.95 -14.83
N GLN A 109 -2.16 12.98 -14.15
CA GLN A 109 -3.60 12.96 -13.86
C GLN A 109 -4.01 14.15 -12.99
N ILE A 110 -3.25 14.45 -11.94
CA ILE A 110 -3.51 15.61 -11.07
C ILE A 110 -3.43 16.90 -11.86
N ARG A 111 -2.42 17.08 -12.70
CA ARG A 111 -2.29 18.24 -13.57
C ARG A 111 -3.46 18.39 -14.54
N ALA A 112 -3.91 17.30 -15.15
CA ALA A 112 -5.05 17.31 -16.04
C ALA A 112 -6.35 17.75 -15.31
N ILE A 113 -6.58 17.24 -14.09
CA ILE A 113 -7.73 17.63 -13.26
C ILE A 113 -7.66 19.12 -12.90
N LEU A 114 -6.51 19.59 -12.44
CA LEU A 114 -6.32 21.00 -12.07
C LEU A 114 -6.47 21.95 -13.27
N SER A 115 -6.06 21.55 -14.46
CA SER A 115 -6.21 22.36 -15.68
C SER A 115 -7.61 22.35 -16.26
N SER A 116 -8.41 21.30 -15.97
CA SER A 116 -9.79 21.18 -16.45
C SER A 116 -10.84 21.75 -15.49
N SER A 117 -10.47 21.97 -14.23
CA SER A 117 -11.39 22.57 -13.24
C SER A 117 -11.33 24.09 -13.33
N PRO A 118 -12.46 24.78 -13.59
CA PRO A 118 -12.50 26.24 -13.49
C PRO A 118 -12.18 26.65 -12.06
N LEU A 119 -11.26 27.58 -11.90
CA LEU A 119 -10.94 28.13 -10.58
C LEU A 119 -12.19 28.75 -9.94
N PRO A 120 -12.46 28.50 -8.65
CA PRO A 120 -13.57 29.15 -7.96
C PRO A 120 -13.33 30.67 -7.95
N GLY A 121 -14.07 31.40 -8.79
CA GLY A 121 -13.95 32.85 -8.94
C GLY A 121 -13.92 33.37 -10.38
N GLU A 122 -13.80 32.53 -11.39
CA GLU A 122 -13.70 32.95 -12.79
C GLU A 122 -15.05 32.96 -13.56
N SER A 123 -16.14 32.70 -12.88
CA SER A 123 -17.50 32.82 -13.43
C SER A 123 -18.10 34.22 -13.13
N GLY A 124 -17.39 35.29 -13.44
CA GLY A 124 -17.85 36.65 -13.17
C GLY A 124 -17.16 37.65 -14.05
N GLY A 125 -17.43 37.58 -15.35
CA GLY A 125 -16.93 38.55 -16.29
C GLY A 125 -17.81 38.67 -17.50
N LEU A 126 -18.71 39.71 -17.46
CA LEU A 126 -19.52 40.33 -18.52
C LEU A 126 -20.82 39.62 -18.85
#